data_cffca696586a3ebb57478e51d6c27306
#
_entry.id   cffca696586a3ebb57478e51d6c27306
#
_cell.length_a   1.000
_cell.length_b   1.000
_cell.length_c   1.000
_cell.angle_alpha   90.00
_cell.angle_beta   90.00
_cell.angle_gamma   90.00
#
_symmetry.space_group_name_H-M   'P 1'
#
loop_
_entity.id
_entity.type
_entity.pdbx_description
1 polymer ?
#
loop_
_entity_poly.entity_id
_entity_poly.type
_entity_poly.pdbx_seq_one_letter_code
_entity_poly.pdbx_strand_id
1 'polypeptide(L)'
;MNLFEKTDIIELYESNQNADGKYRQLLSFCGIQNDDENTILFVDEIQESPTLISNLKYSNEIHPNLRIICAGSLLGVMLKRSDNKKSFPVGKVDMLTMYQLDFEEYLMAFNEVSLIEEIRKHYGNNTPMFESMHNKALNYYTSYLYTGGMPEAVQNIVDNDRNISLFDNSIVENITKSYFEDMYKYVTNYTET
;
A
#
# COMPACT_ATOMS: atom_id res chain seq x y z
N MET A 1 -10.96 -6.92 4.94
CA MET A 1 -12.16 -6.95 4.06
C MET A 1 -11.79 -6.29 2.75
N ASN A 2 -11.96 -6.98 1.62
CA ASN A 2 -11.73 -6.43 0.29
C ASN A 2 -13.07 -6.06 -0.34
N LEU A 3 -13.26 -4.79 -0.71
CA LEU A 3 -14.54 -4.28 -1.24
C LEU A 3 -14.78 -4.70 -2.69
N PHE A 4 -13.74 -4.90 -3.47
CA PHE A 4 -13.86 -5.36 -4.85
C PHE A 4 -14.47 -6.77 -4.94
N GLU A 5 -14.13 -7.65 -4.01
CA GLU A 5 -14.66 -9.02 -3.94
C GLU A 5 -16.04 -9.11 -3.27
N LYS A 6 -16.44 -8.08 -2.54
CA LYS A 6 -17.61 -8.06 -1.64
C LYS A 6 -18.55 -6.92 -1.96
N THR A 7 -19.03 -6.89 -3.19
CA THR A 7 -19.95 -5.83 -3.68
C THR A 7 -21.29 -5.79 -2.94
N ASP A 8 -21.76 -6.92 -2.44
CA ASP A 8 -22.95 -7.05 -1.60
C ASP A 8 -22.85 -6.22 -0.32
N ILE A 9 -21.65 -6.08 0.23
CA ILE A 9 -21.41 -5.23 1.41
C ILE A 9 -21.58 -3.76 1.08
N ILE A 10 -21.10 -3.34 -0.09
CA ILE A 10 -21.24 -1.94 -0.52
C ILE A 10 -22.72 -1.57 -0.62
N GLU A 11 -23.52 -2.41 -1.27
CA GLU A 11 -24.97 -2.21 -1.38
C GLU A 11 -25.63 -2.15 -0.01
N LEU A 12 -25.28 -3.09 0.87
CA LEU A 12 -25.81 -3.12 2.24
C LEU A 12 -25.41 -1.90 3.05
N TYR A 13 -24.14 -1.48 2.92
CA TYR A 13 -23.62 -0.28 3.56
C TYR A 13 -24.32 0.99 3.07
N GLU A 14 -24.58 1.10 1.78
CA GLU A 14 -25.24 2.26 1.19
C GLU A 14 -26.74 2.32 1.49
N SER A 15 -27.40 1.17 1.67
CA SER A 15 -28.82 1.10 2.00
C SER A 15 -29.17 1.65 3.39
N ASN A 16 -28.22 1.64 4.32
CA ASN A 16 -28.43 2.17 5.66
C ASN A 16 -28.27 3.69 5.68
N GLN A 17 -29.21 4.41 6.28
CA GLN A 17 -29.19 5.87 6.33
C GLN A 17 -28.37 6.45 7.48
N ASN A 18 -28.10 5.64 8.52
CA ASN A 18 -27.42 6.07 9.74
C ASN A 18 -25.95 5.63 9.73
N ALA A 19 -25.02 6.53 10.05
CA ALA A 19 -23.58 6.25 10.08
C ALA A 19 -23.22 5.15 11.09
N ASP A 20 -23.81 5.14 12.29
CA ASP A 20 -23.62 4.07 13.27
C ASP A 20 -24.08 2.71 12.73
N GLY A 21 -25.26 2.67 12.12
CA GLY A 21 -25.77 1.45 11.49
C GLY A 21 -24.87 0.92 10.38
N LYS A 22 -24.26 1.81 9.59
CA LYS A 22 -23.30 1.46 8.55
C LYS A 22 -22.05 0.78 9.13
N TYR A 23 -21.47 1.34 10.19
CA TYR A 23 -20.31 0.73 10.85
C TYR A 23 -20.64 -0.59 11.51
N ARG A 24 -21.80 -0.71 12.18
CA ARG A 24 -22.26 -1.97 12.77
C ARG A 24 -22.44 -3.07 11.73
N GLN A 25 -22.90 -2.73 10.54
CA GLN A 25 -22.99 -3.68 9.43
C GLN A 25 -21.63 -4.17 8.98
N LEU A 26 -20.64 -3.27 8.82
CA LEU A 26 -19.26 -3.65 8.48
C LEU A 26 -18.65 -4.57 9.54
N LEU A 27 -18.81 -4.22 10.82
CA LEU A 27 -18.30 -5.01 11.94
C LEU A 27 -18.97 -6.39 11.98
N SER A 28 -20.29 -6.44 11.87
CA SER A 28 -21.06 -7.69 11.83
C SER A 28 -20.63 -8.59 10.66
N PHE A 29 -20.40 -8.00 9.49
CA PHE A 29 -19.93 -8.74 8.33
C PHE A 29 -18.54 -9.35 8.56
N CYS A 30 -17.66 -8.64 9.27
CA CYS A 30 -16.36 -9.15 9.67
C CYS A 30 -16.41 -10.11 10.87
N GLY A 31 -17.60 -10.44 11.39
CA GLY A 31 -17.77 -11.29 12.57
C GLY A 31 -17.38 -10.61 13.88
N ILE A 32 -17.25 -9.28 13.88
CA ILE A 32 -16.87 -8.47 15.04
C ILE A 32 -18.15 -8.07 15.77
N GLN A 33 -18.29 -8.50 17.02
CA GLN A 33 -19.48 -8.16 17.84
C GLN A 33 -19.32 -6.87 18.64
N ASN A 34 -18.09 -6.58 19.06
CA ASN A 34 -17.77 -5.37 19.84
C ASN A 34 -16.54 -4.70 19.25
N ASP A 35 -16.57 -3.38 19.17
CA ASP A 35 -15.42 -2.55 18.86
C ASP A 35 -14.60 -2.35 20.14
N ASP A 36 -13.44 -2.93 20.22
CA ASP A 36 -12.47 -2.72 21.29
C ASP A 36 -11.17 -2.11 20.74
N GLU A 37 -10.32 -1.60 21.65
CA GLU A 37 -9.05 -0.98 21.27
C GLU A 37 -8.01 -1.94 20.64
N ASN A 38 -8.25 -3.24 20.69
CA ASN A 38 -7.41 -4.26 20.07
C ASN A 38 -7.94 -4.66 18.68
N THR A 39 -9.12 -4.15 18.30
CA THR A 39 -9.74 -4.45 17.01
C THR A 39 -9.27 -3.46 15.95
N ILE A 40 -8.76 -3.98 14.84
CA ILE A 40 -8.41 -3.21 13.64
C ILE A 40 -9.31 -3.65 12.50
N LEU A 41 -10.08 -2.72 11.95
CA LEU A 41 -10.83 -2.96 10.72
C LEU A 41 -9.95 -2.56 9.52
N PHE A 42 -9.45 -3.54 8.79
CA PHE A 42 -8.73 -3.29 7.54
C PHE A 42 -9.69 -3.37 6.36
N VAL A 43 -9.78 -2.28 5.60
CA VAL A 43 -10.62 -2.17 4.40
C VAL A 43 -9.73 -1.96 3.19
N ASP A 44 -9.76 -2.93 2.30
CA ASP A 44 -9.02 -2.90 1.05
C ASP A 44 -9.93 -2.47 -0.11
N GLU A 45 -9.34 -1.83 -1.13
CA GLU A 45 -10.03 -1.27 -2.30
C GLU A 45 -11.10 -0.24 -1.91
N ILE A 46 -10.78 0.63 -0.94
CA ILE A 46 -11.77 1.59 -0.39
C ILE A 46 -12.34 2.54 -1.44
N GLN A 47 -11.66 2.77 -2.57
CA GLN A 47 -12.16 3.60 -3.67
C GLN A 47 -13.46 3.08 -4.28
N GLU A 48 -13.78 1.79 -4.09
CA GLU A 48 -15.04 1.19 -4.54
C GLU A 48 -16.25 1.73 -3.76
N SER A 49 -16.03 2.34 -2.57
CA SER A 49 -17.11 2.97 -1.78
C SER A 49 -16.81 4.43 -1.42
N PRO A 50 -17.13 5.40 -2.28
CA PRO A 50 -17.02 6.83 -1.96
C PRO A 50 -17.83 7.23 -0.71
N THR A 51 -18.90 6.50 -0.41
CA THR A 51 -19.70 6.72 0.80
C THR A 51 -18.91 6.34 2.05
N LEU A 52 -18.19 5.21 2.03
CA LEU A 52 -17.37 4.79 3.16
C LEU A 52 -16.23 5.79 3.41
N ILE A 53 -15.54 6.23 2.34
CA ILE A 53 -14.52 7.28 2.44
C ILE A 53 -15.08 8.52 3.14
N SER A 54 -16.24 9.02 2.68
CA SER A 54 -16.86 10.21 3.27
C SER A 54 -17.26 10.03 4.73
N ASN A 55 -17.61 8.82 5.13
CA ASN A 55 -18.05 8.50 6.49
C ASN A 55 -16.88 8.26 7.46
N LEU A 56 -15.63 8.08 7.00
CA LEU A 56 -14.47 7.95 7.87
C LEU A 56 -14.36 9.12 8.87
N LYS A 57 -14.85 10.30 8.50
CA LYS A 57 -14.86 11.47 9.39
C LYS A 57 -15.66 11.25 10.68
N TYR A 58 -16.64 10.34 10.67
CA TYR A 58 -17.51 10.06 11.82
C TYR A 58 -17.06 8.84 12.64
N SER A 59 -16.08 8.06 12.14
CA SER A 59 -15.67 6.81 12.79
C SER A 59 -15.22 7.03 14.23
N ASN A 60 -14.34 7.98 14.47
CA ASN A 60 -13.84 8.29 15.82
C ASN A 60 -14.90 8.88 16.75
N GLU A 61 -15.94 9.51 16.22
CA GLU A 61 -17.03 10.08 17.01
C GLU A 61 -18.02 9.02 17.46
N ILE A 62 -18.26 8.02 16.61
CA ILE A 62 -19.27 6.97 16.82
C ILE A 62 -18.64 5.73 17.46
N HIS A 63 -17.44 5.36 17.04
CA HIS A 63 -16.68 4.18 17.46
C HIS A 63 -15.26 4.58 17.88
N PRO A 64 -15.04 5.25 19.03
CA PRO A 64 -13.75 5.81 19.39
C PRO A 64 -12.66 4.76 19.63
N ASN A 65 -13.03 3.51 19.91
CA ASN A 65 -12.09 2.41 20.12
C ASN A 65 -11.75 1.67 18.82
N LEU A 66 -12.53 1.88 17.76
CA LEU A 66 -12.32 1.19 16.48
C LEU A 66 -11.18 1.85 15.69
N ARG A 67 -10.14 1.09 15.42
CA ARG A 67 -9.06 1.50 14.53
C ARG A 67 -9.36 1.04 13.12
N ILE A 68 -9.39 1.98 12.17
CA ILE A 68 -9.68 1.67 10.76
C ILE A 68 -8.43 1.99 9.94
N ILE A 69 -7.98 1.02 9.17
CA ILE A 69 -6.94 1.16 8.16
C ILE A 69 -7.57 0.88 6.81
N CYS A 70 -7.41 1.81 5.88
CA CYS A 70 -7.95 1.66 4.53
C CYS A 70 -6.80 1.64 3.53
N ALA A 71 -6.87 0.73 2.58
CA ALA A 71 -5.97 0.68 1.44
C ALA A 71 -6.75 0.86 0.14
N GLY A 72 -6.10 1.44 -0.85
CA GLY A 72 -6.66 1.57 -2.18
C GLY A 72 -5.66 2.12 -3.18
N SER A 73 -5.71 1.62 -4.39
CA SER A 73 -4.90 2.12 -5.49
C SER A 73 -5.40 3.49 -5.95
N LEU A 74 -4.48 4.39 -6.33
CA LEU A 74 -4.81 5.71 -6.90
C LEU A 74 -5.74 6.60 -6.05
N LEU A 75 -5.81 6.36 -4.74
CA LEU A 75 -6.65 7.13 -3.82
C LEU A 75 -6.40 8.65 -3.97
N GLY A 76 -5.16 9.07 -4.15
CA GLY A 76 -4.79 10.46 -4.35
C GLY A 76 -5.34 11.08 -5.64
N VAL A 77 -5.56 10.29 -6.68
CA VAL A 77 -6.16 10.74 -7.96
C VAL A 77 -7.67 10.84 -7.84
N MET A 78 -8.30 9.83 -7.22
CA MET A 78 -9.74 9.81 -6.97
C MET A 78 -10.17 10.98 -6.07
N LEU A 79 -9.38 11.31 -5.05
CA LEU A 79 -9.67 12.40 -4.12
C LEU A 79 -9.60 13.78 -4.78
N LYS A 80 -8.72 13.97 -5.78
CA LYS A 80 -8.63 15.21 -6.55
C LYS A 80 -9.77 15.39 -7.57
N ARG A 81 -10.45 14.30 -7.94
CA ARG A 81 -11.47 14.27 -8.99
C ARG A 81 -12.90 14.27 -8.49
N SER A 82 -13.13 14.20 -7.20
CA SER A 82 -14.50 14.16 -6.68
C SER A 82 -15.16 15.54 -6.83
N ASP A 83 -15.56 15.88 -8.05
CA ASP A 83 -16.61 16.89 -8.33
C ASP A 83 -17.96 16.50 -7.71
N ASN A 84 -18.07 15.28 -7.24
CA ASN A 84 -19.24 14.76 -6.55
C ASN A 84 -19.19 15.11 -5.06
N LYS A 85 -20.19 15.83 -4.60
CA LYS A 85 -20.67 16.30 -3.30
C LYS A 85 -20.30 15.52 -2.01
N LYS A 86 -19.49 14.46 -2.07
CA LYS A 86 -19.01 13.71 -0.91
C LYS A 86 -17.61 14.19 -0.57
N SER A 87 -17.48 14.99 0.47
CA SER A 87 -16.21 15.58 0.88
C SER A 87 -15.27 14.53 1.49
N PHE A 88 -14.01 14.56 1.07
CA PHE A 88 -12.94 13.82 1.74
C PHE A 88 -12.83 14.24 3.22
N PRO A 89 -12.59 13.34 4.17
CA PRO A 89 -12.52 13.63 5.61
C PRO A 89 -11.23 14.36 6.01
N VAL A 90 -11.03 15.59 5.50
CA VAL A 90 -9.83 16.40 5.78
C VAL A 90 -9.64 16.59 7.27
N GLY A 91 -8.42 16.30 7.75
CA GLY A 91 -8.06 16.46 9.17
C GLY A 91 -8.63 15.40 10.11
N LYS A 92 -9.24 14.33 9.59
CA LYS A 92 -9.80 13.21 10.35
C LYS A 92 -9.18 11.85 9.97
N VAL A 93 -8.31 11.84 8.97
CA VAL A 93 -7.56 10.67 8.52
C VAL A 93 -6.12 11.08 8.24
N ASP A 94 -5.20 10.17 8.52
CA ASP A 94 -3.80 10.27 8.17
C ASP A 94 -3.56 9.51 6.87
N MET A 95 -2.90 10.16 5.91
CA MET A 95 -2.57 9.57 4.62
C MET A 95 -1.15 9.04 4.64
N LEU A 96 -1.01 7.75 4.39
CA LEU A 96 0.29 7.10 4.24
C LEU A 96 0.44 6.61 2.80
N THR A 97 1.51 7.04 2.15
CA THR A 97 1.87 6.55 0.82
C THR A 97 2.86 5.41 0.97
N MET A 98 2.51 4.24 0.45
CA MET A 98 3.45 3.12 0.36
C MET A 98 4.20 3.20 -0.97
N TYR A 99 5.51 3.17 -0.87
CA TYR A 99 6.41 3.10 -2.01
C TYR A 99 6.95 1.68 -2.16
N GLN A 100 7.58 1.40 -3.28
CA GLN A 100 8.42 0.23 -3.43
C GLN A 100 9.59 0.30 -2.44
N LEU A 101 10.17 -0.85 -2.10
CA LEU A 101 11.34 -0.93 -1.23
C LEU A 101 12.48 -0.10 -1.81
N ASP A 102 13.10 0.73 -0.98
CA ASP A 102 14.31 1.43 -1.33
C ASP A 102 15.55 0.51 -1.20
N PHE A 103 16.73 1.05 -1.50
CA PHE A 103 17.94 0.24 -1.46
C PHE A 103 18.33 -0.22 -0.05
N GLU A 104 18.05 0.57 0.98
CA GLU A 104 18.29 0.15 2.36
C GLU A 104 17.31 -0.96 2.78
N GLU A 105 16.04 -0.83 2.45
CA GLU A 105 15.03 -1.87 2.69
C GLU A 105 15.34 -3.16 1.91
N TYR A 106 15.87 -3.02 0.69
CA TYR A 106 16.41 -4.15 -0.07
C TYR A 106 17.54 -4.85 0.66
N LEU A 107 18.51 -4.09 1.20
CA LEU A 107 19.61 -4.65 2.01
C LEU A 107 19.08 -5.32 3.30
N MET A 108 18.04 -4.76 3.93
CA MET A 108 17.38 -5.36 5.09
C MET A 108 16.79 -6.73 4.77
N ALA A 109 16.20 -6.91 3.58
CA ALA A 109 15.66 -8.19 3.14
C ALA A 109 16.73 -9.30 3.08
N PHE A 110 18.00 -8.92 2.88
CA PHE A 110 19.15 -9.82 2.93
C PHE A 110 19.86 -9.86 4.30
N ASN A 111 19.30 -9.24 5.34
CA ASN A 111 19.91 -9.11 6.67
C ASN A 111 21.27 -8.38 6.66
N GLU A 112 21.52 -7.50 5.69
CA GLU A 112 22.79 -6.75 5.54
C GLU A 112 22.79 -5.43 6.34
N VAL A 113 22.31 -5.47 7.58
CA VAL A 113 22.20 -4.29 8.45
C VAL A 113 23.55 -3.62 8.68
N SER A 114 24.62 -4.40 8.87
CA SER A 114 25.98 -3.87 9.05
C SER A 114 26.49 -3.10 7.81
N LEU A 115 26.10 -3.53 6.62
CA LEU A 115 26.45 -2.83 5.39
C LEU A 115 25.73 -1.48 5.29
N ILE A 116 24.47 -1.43 5.70
CA ILE A 116 23.71 -0.17 5.76
C ILE A 116 24.37 0.82 6.72
N GLU A 117 24.77 0.38 7.91
CA GLU A 117 25.45 1.22 8.89
C GLU A 117 26.78 1.77 8.36
N GLU A 118 27.58 0.95 7.69
CA GLU A 118 28.84 1.40 7.08
C GLU A 118 28.60 2.39 5.93
N ILE A 119 27.60 2.16 5.08
CA ILE A 119 27.23 3.12 4.01
C ILE A 119 26.85 4.47 4.63
N ARG A 120 25.94 4.47 5.61
CA ARG A 120 25.49 5.70 6.29
C ARG A 120 26.63 6.45 6.99
N LYS A 121 27.50 5.73 7.69
CA LYS A 121 28.67 6.28 8.39
C LYS A 121 29.63 6.97 7.42
N HIS A 122 29.99 6.28 6.35
CA HIS A 122 30.94 6.82 5.37
C HIS A 122 30.34 7.97 4.56
N TYR A 123 29.07 7.90 4.23
CA TYR A 123 28.32 9.00 3.60
C TYR A 123 28.26 10.23 4.51
N GLY A 124 27.87 10.06 5.79
CA GLY A 124 27.75 11.15 6.76
C GLY A 124 29.08 11.84 7.07
N ASN A 125 30.18 11.09 7.08
CA ASN A 125 31.53 11.60 7.33
C ASN A 125 32.28 12.07 6.07
N ASN A 126 31.68 11.90 4.90
CA ASN A 126 32.30 12.16 3.60
C ASN A 126 33.68 11.48 3.46
N THR A 127 33.74 10.21 3.85
CA THR A 127 34.98 9.39 3.80
C THR A 127 34.77 8.18 2.88
N PRO A 128 35.80 7.73 2.15
CA PRO A 128 35.69 6.55 1.31
C PRO A 128 35.50 5.28 2.17
N MET A 129 34.69 4.35 1.70
CA MET A 129 34.60 3.00 2.26
C MET A 129 35.81 2.16 1.90
N PHE A 130 36.12 1.14 2.70
CA PHE A 130 37.07 0.11 2.28
C PHE A 130 36.58 -0.56 0.98
N GLU A 131 37.54 -0.80 0.06
CA GLU A 131 37.24 -1.32 -1.28
C GLU A 131 36.38 -2.59 -1.26
N SER A 132 36.65 -3.53 -0.36
CA SER A 132 35.89 -4.76 -0.22
C SER A 132 34.40 -4.52 0.15
N MET A 133 34.14 -3.58 1.06
CA MET A 133 32.79 -3.21 1.47
C MET A 133 32.08 -2.41 0.38
N HIS A 134 32.80 -1.52 -0.28
CA HIS A 134 32.30 -0.78 -1.41
C HIS A 134 31.86 -1.72 -2.54
N ASN A 135 32.71 -2.67 -2.91
CA ASN A 135 32.40 -3.66 -3.94
C ASN A 135 31.20 -4.55 -3.52
N LYS A 136 31.11 -4.90 -2.24
CA LYS A 136 29.92 -5.60 -1.73
C LYS A 136 28.66 -4.77 -1.91
N ALA A 137 28.68 -3.49 -1.55
CA ALA A 137 27.54 -2.57 -1.74
C ALA A 137 27.16 -2.42 -3.22
N LEU A 138 28.14 -2.27 -4.11
CA LEU A 138 27.91 -2.19 -5.55
C LEU A 138 27.27 -3.46 -6.13
N ASN A 139 27.66 -4.64 -5.64
CA ASN A 139 27.08 -5.90 -6.07
C ASN A 139 25.59 -6.01 -5.66
N TYR A 140 25.22 -5.56 -4.44
CA TYR A 140 23.83 -5.47 -4.03
C TYR A 140 23.07 -4.42 -4.83
N TYR A 141 23.68 -3.27 -5.06
CA TYR A 141 23.05 -2.20 -5.83
C TYR A 141 22.80 -2.60 -7.29
N THR A 142 23.72 -3.31 -7.92
CA THR A 142 23.53 -3.87 -9.26
C THR A 142 22.34 -4.85 -9.29
N SER A 143 22.24 -5.72 -8.28
CA SER A 143 21.11 -6.64 -8.14
C SER A 143 19.78 -5.86 -7.97
N TYR A 144 19.78 -4.85 -7.10
CA TYR A 144 18.61 -3.99 -6.89
C TYR A 144 18.17 -3.24 -8.16
N LEU A 145 19.12 -2.73 -8.95
CA LEU A 145 18.81 -2.09 -10.24
C LEU A 145 18.21 -3.06 -11.25
N TYR A 146 18.54 -4.33 -11.15
CA TYR A 146 18.02 -5.37 -12.03
C TYR A 146 16.60 -5.83 -11.62
N THR A 147 16.38 -6.05 -10.33
CA THR A 147 15.12 -6.61 -9.81
C THR A 147 14.09 -5.53 -9.47
N GLY A 148 14.54 -4.31 -9.17
CA GLY A 148 13.71 -3.25 -8.61
C GLY A 148 13.38 -3.48 -7.14
N GLY A 149 12.52 -2.63 -6.59
CA GLY A 149 12.11 -2.64 -5.19
C GLY A 149 10.70 -3.19 -4.95
N MET A 150 10.04 -3.81 -5.94
CA MET A 150 8.72 -4.41 -5.72
C MET A 150 8.84 -5.64 -4.81
N PRO A 151 8.02 -5.74 -3.74
CA PRO A 151 8.16 -6.79 -2.71
C PRO A 151 8.25 -8.21 -3.28
N GLU A 152 7.42 -8.54 -4.27
CA GLU A 152 7.41 -9.87 -4.91
C GLU A 152 8.73 -10.16 -5.63
N ALA A 153 9.28 -9.17 -6.35
CA ALA A 153 10.57 -9.30 -7.03
C ALA A 153 11.72 -9.43 -6.02
N VAL A 154 11.68 -8.64 -4.94
CA VAL A 154 12.67 -8.73 -3.87
C VAL A 154 12.59 -10.08 -3.16
N GLN A 155 11.39 -10.59 -2.86
CA GLN A 155 11.23 -11.91 -2.27
C GLN A 155 11.82 -13.01 -3.17
N ASN A 156 11.53 -12.96 -4.46
CA ASN A 156 12.05 -13.95 -5.41
C ASN A 156 13.59 -13.99 -5.45
N ILE A 157 14.24 -12.81 -5.47
CA ILE A 157 15.70 -12.76 -5.50
C ILE A 157 16.34 -13.14 -4.14
N VAL A 158 15.66 -12.90 -3.03
CA VAL A 158 16.06 -13.38 -1.70
C VAL A 158 16.01 -14.90 -1.64
N ASP A 159 14.92 -15.51 -2.09
CA ASP A 159 14.72 -16.97 -2.12
C ASP A 159 15.74 -17.68 -3.03
N ASN A 160 16.30 -16.97 -4.01
CA ASN A 160 17.33 -17.45 -4.92
C ASN A 160 18.77 -17.03 -4.50
N ASP A 161 18.99 -16.69 -3.24
CA ASP A 161 20.32 -16.29 -2.69
C ASP A 161 21.01 -15.21 -3.55
N ARG A 162 20.23 -14.28 -4.10
CA ARG A 162 20.67 -13.21 -5.01
C ARG A 162 21.31 -13.73 -6.33
N ASN A 163 20.94 -14.92 -6.74
CA ASN A 163 21.38 -15.43 -8.04
C ASN A 163 20.49 -14.87 -9.16
N ILE A 164 20.96 -13.83 -9.84
CA ILE A 164 20.23 -13.17 -10.92
C ILE A 164 19.84 -14.16 -12.06
N SER A 165 20.64 -15.21 -12.27
CA SER A 165 20.33 -16.21 -13.29
C SER A 165 19.10 -17.06 -12.96
N LEU A 166 18.67 -17.11 -11.70
CA LEU A 166 17.49 -17.79 -11.23
C LEU A 166 16.30 -16.85 -10.99
N PHE A 167 16.51 -15.55 -11.19
CA PHE A 167 15.45 -14.56 -11.02
C PHE A 167 14.36 -14.76 -12.08
N ASP A 168 13.11 -14.80 -11.62
CA ASP A 168 11.95 -14.91 -12.50
C ASP A 168 11.55 -13.54 -13.07
N ASN A 169 12.03 -13.26 -14.28
CA ASN A 169 11.73 -12.01 -14.98
C ASN A 169 10.22 -11.82 -15.25
N SER A 170 9.43 -12.88 -15.28
CA SER A 170 7.99 -12.78 -15.50
C SER A 170 7.29 -11.98 -14.40
N ILE A 171 7.86 -11.92 -13.19
CA ILE A 171 7.34 -11.11 -12.08
C ILE A 171 7.35 -9.63 -12.48
N VAL A 172 8.47 -9.10 -12.94
CA VAL A 172 8.59 -7.69 -13.34
C VAL A 172 7.73 -7.39 -14.57
N GLU A 173 7.67 -8.31 -15.53
CA GLU A 173 6.81 -8.18 -16.72
C GLU A 173 5.33 -8.12 -16.33
N ASN A 174 4.88 -9.00 -15.45
CA ASN A 174 3.49 -9.03 -14.98
C ASN A 174 3.13 -7.78 -14.18
N ILE A 175 4.01 -7.33 -13.28
CA ILE A 175 3.81 -6.09 -12.52
C ILE A 175 3.69 -4.91 -13.49
N THR A 176 4.59 -4.80 -14.45
CA THR A 176 4.59 -3.73 -15.45
C THR A 176 3.31 -3.75 -16.28
N LYS A 177 2.87 -4.94 -16.73
CA LYS A 177 1.63 -5.12 -17.48
C LYS A 177 0.42 -4.69 -16.66
N SER A 178 0.34 -5.09 -15.40
CA SER A 178 -0.75 -4.71 -14.50
C SER A 178 -0.85 -3.19 -14.31
N TYR A 179 0.29 -2.51 -14.19
CA TYR A 179 0.30 -1.03 -14.14
C TYR A 179 -0.23 -0.40 -15.41
N PHE A 180 0.15 -0.90 -16.58
CA PHE A 180 -0.38 -0.39 -17.86
C PHE A 180 -1.88 -0.64 -17.96
N GLU A 181 -2.37 -1.82 -17.60
CA GLU A 181 -3.79 -2.15 -17.61
C GLU A 181 -4.60 -1.22 -16.69
N ASP A 182 -4.09 -0.95 -15.49
CA ASP A 182 -4.72 0.00 -14.57
C ASP A 182 -4.71 1.43 -15.12
N MET A 183 -3.61 1.88 -15.72
CA MET A 183 -3.57 3.17 -16.38
C MET A 183 -4.61 3.29 -17.50
N TYR A 184 -4.79 2.25 -18.31
CA TYR A 184 -5.80 2.22 -19.37
C TYR A 184 -7.23 2.34 -18.84
N LYS A 185 -7.58 1.66 -17.75
CA LYS A 185 -8.91 1.78 -17.12
C LYS A 185 -9.24 3.21 -16.75
N TYR A 186 -8.24 3.99 -16.34
CA TYR A 186 -8.44 5.39 -15.95
C TYR A 186 -8.46 6.36 -17.15
N VAL A 187 -7.79 6.03 -18.25
CA VAL A 187 -7.78 6.87 -19.47
C VAL A 187 -9.07 6.69 -20.28
N THR A 188 -9.59 5.49 -20.41
CA THR A 188 -10.82 5.21 -21.18
C THR A 188 -12.06 5.87 -20.55
N ASN A 189 -12.10 6.02 -19.26
CA ASN A 189 -13.17 6.79 -18.58
C ASN A 189 -13.11 8.31 -18.86
N TYR A 190 -12.12 8.80 -19.63
CA TYR A 190 -11.99 10.23 -20.00
C TYR A 190 -12.53 10.57 -21.40
N THR A 191 -12.75 9.57 -22.24
CA THR A 191 -13.18 9.80 -23.63
C THR A 191 -14.69 9.71 -23.83
N GLU A 192 -15.46 9.44 -22.77
CA GLU A 192 -16.91 9.33 -22.79
C GLU A 192 -17.65 10.53 -22.16
N THR A 193 -16.95 11.64 -21.89
CA THR A 193 -17.51 12.92 -21.49
C THR A 193 -17.10 14.00 -22.47
#